data_853187cce7ed4c1059b2c707264950ef
#
_entry.id   853187cce7ed4c1059b2c707264950ef
#
_cell.length_a   1.000
_cell.length_b   1.000
_cell.length_c   1.000
_cell.angle_alpha   90.00
_cell.angle_beta   90.00
_cell.angle_gamma   90.00
#
_symmetry.space_group_name_H-M   'P 1'
#
loop_
_entity.id
_entity.type
_entity.pdbx_description
1 polymer ?
#
loop_
_entity_poly.entity_id
_entity_poly.type
_entity_poly.pdbx_seq_one_letter_code
_entity_poly.pdbx_strand_id
1 'polypeptide(L)'
;NEHVRYSTILVRPDFLYGDFGSDVERKCFQPFLQNSAIPCIYLTGFDENGKEILQKLNQVEEAFDRKRFCYESKIKGLLCEAFAMILYGHRQELTKFVPANLQELERLEKMLNYLNMHFTEVISLQDLADQVHLSREVCCRLFKKMTGKTITGYLEEYRVNKSFSLVQSGQYSMIQITEMVGFSNPSRFASAFRKRFGCNPGEYN
;
A
#
# COMPACT_ATOMS: atom_id res chain seq x y z
N ASN A 1 -15.27 -33.02 -26.56
CA ASN A 1 -15.16 -32.40 -25.20
C ASN A 1 -14.04 -31.39 -25.26
N GLU A 2 -14.39 -30.10 -25.46
CA GLU A 2 -13.45 -29.02 -25.28
C GLU A 2 -13.17 -28.88 -23.77
N HIS A 3 -11.92 -29.14 -23.37
CA HIS A 3 -11.49 -28.89 -22.00
C HIS A 3 -11.31 -27.37 -21.83
N VAL A 4 -12.25 -26.72 -21.15
CA VAL A 4 -12.12 -25.31 -20.77
C VAL A 4 -11.01 -25.23 -19.71
N ARG A 5 -9.93 -24.53 -20.02
CA ARG A 5 -8.87 -24.20 -19.06
C ARG A 5 -9.12 -22.78 -18.55
N TYR A 6 -9.15 -22.61 -17.24
CA TYR A 6 -9.23 -21.30 -16.59
C TYR A 6 -8.12 -21.19 -15.54
N SER A 7 -7.69 -19.98 -15.33
CA SER A 7 -6.72 -19.63 -14.29
C SER A 7 -7.22 -18.44 -13.48
N THR A 8 -6.74 -18.30 -12.28
CA THR A 8 -7.12 -17.21 -11.38
C THR A 8 -5.87 -16.51 -10.88
N ILE A 9 -5.80 -15.20 -11.07
CA ILE A 9 -4.73 -14.35 -10.52
C ILE A 9 -5.34 -13.51 -9.41
N LEU A 10 -4.93 -13.77 -8.17
CA LEU A 10 -5.32 -12.98 -7.00
C LEU A 10 -4.21 -12.02 -6.64
N VAL A 11 -4.51 -10.73 -6.66
CA VAL A 11 -3.54 -9.67 -6.40
C VAL A 11 -4.04 -8.81 -5.25
N ARG A 12 -3.21 -8.63 -4.22
CA ARG A 12 -3.49 -7.63 -3.19
C ARG A 12 -3.24 -6.24 -3.78
N PRO A 13 -4.15 -5.28 -3.60
CA PRO A 13 -4.01 -3.95 -4.18
C PRO A 13 -2.70 -3.24 -3.77
N ASP A 14 -2.23 -3.42 -2.53
CA ASP A 14 -0.98 -2.85 -2.02
C ASP A 14 0.28 -3.37 -2.75
N PHE A 15 0.21 -4.55 -3.36
CA PHE A 15 1.28 -5.03 -4.24
C PHE A 15 1.50 -4.10 -5.44
N LEU A 16 0.44 -3.48 -5.96
CA LEU A 16 0.49 -2.60 -7.13
C LEU A 16 0.80 -1.15 -6.75
N TYR A 17 0.09 -0.58 -5.78
CA TYR A 17 0.25 0.83 -5.43
C TYR A 17 1.35 1.10 -4.38
N GLY A 18 1.84 0.08 -3.68
CA GLY A 18 2.88 0.21 -2.66
C GLY A 18 2.34 0.72 -1.33
N ASP A 19 2.87 1.85 -0.86
CA ASP A 19 2.50 2.40 0.44
C ASP A 19 1.08 2.97 0.45
N PHE A 20 0.38 2.75 1.57
CA PHE A 20 -0.93 3.33 1.83
C PHE A 20 -0.84 4.87 1.87
N GLY A 21 -1.78 5.54 1.23
CA GLY A 21 -1.79 6.99 1.07
C GLY A 21 -0.91 7.50 -0.09
N SER A 22 -0.34 6.60 -0.91
CA SER A 22 0.38 7.00 -2.11
C SER A 22 -0.53 7.68 -3.15
N ASP A 23 0.05 8.52 -4.00
CA ASP A 23 -0.69 9.17 -5.10
C ASP A 23 -1.36 8.16 -6.03
N VAL A 24 -0.70 7.02 -6.25
CA VAL A 24 -1.24 5.94 -7.10
C VAL A 24 -2.47 5.32 -6.44
N GLU A 25 -2.40 5.01 -5.15
CA GLU A 25 -3.57 4.52 -4.42
C GLU A 25 -4.74 5.49 -4.51
N ARG A 26 -4.50 6.75 -4.13
CA ARG A 26 -5.57 7.77 -4.05
C ARG A 26 -6.20 8.10 -5.40
N LYS A 27 -5.38 8.30 -6.41
CA LYS A 27 -5.83 8.78 -7.73
C LYS A 27 -6.33 7.68 -8.64
N CYS A 28 -5.81 6.46 -8.47
CA CYS A 28 -6.07 5.34 -9.37
C CYS A 28 -6.90 4.23 -8.71
N PHE A 29 -6.48 3.76 -7.54
CA PHE A 29 -7.07 2.57 -6.93
C PHE A 29 -8.34 2.88 -6.14
N GLN A 30 -8.36 3.91 -5.30
CA GLN A 30 -9.54 4.21 -4.49
C GLN A 30 -10.78 4.53 -5.33
N PRO A 31 -10.72 5.37 -6.38
CA PRO A 31 -11.86 5.61 -7.24
C PRO A 31 -12.38 4.35 -7.94
N PHE A 32 -11.49 3.40 -8.24
CA PHE A 32 -11.86 2.12 -8.84
C PHE A 32 -12.47 1.15 -7.83
N LEU A 33 -11.80 0.91 -6.71
CA LEU A 33 -12.22 -0.07 -5.70
C LEU A 33 -13.51 0.32 -4.96
N GLN A 34 -13.80 1.61 -4.85
CA GLN A 34 -14.99 2.13 -4.18
C GLN A 34 -16.15 2.41 -5.13
N ASN A 35 -15.92 2.28 -6.43
CA ASN A 35 -16.94 2.60 -7.44
C ASN A 35 -17.89 1.43 -7.66
N SER A 36 -19.06 1.47 -7.02
CA SER A 36 -20.09 0.46 -7.20
C SER A 36 -20.69 0.38 -8.62
N ALA A 37 -20.43 1.36 -9.46
CA ALA A 37 -20.84 1.32 -10.86
C ALA A 37 -19.94 0.40 -11.72
N ILE A 38 -18.77 0.00 -11.18
CA ILE A 38 -17.85 -0.94 -11.82
C ILE A 38 -17.67 -2.18 -10.92
N PRO A 39 -18.70 -3.02 -10.77
CA PRO A 39 -18.64 -4.19 -9.88
C PRO A 39 -17.71 -5.28 -10.42
N CYS A 40 -17.55 -5.35 -11.71
CA CYS A 40 -16.64 -6.26 -12.42
C CYS A 40 -16.35 -5.73 -13.81
N ILE A 41 -15.25 -6.19 -14.41
CA ILE A 41 -14.85 -5.85 -15.77
C ILE A 41 -14.72 -7.15 -16.55
N TYR A 42 -15.39 -7.22 -17.68
CA TYR A 42 -15.25 -8.31 -18.64
C TYR A 42 -14.27 -7.92 -19.72
N LEU A 43 -13.14 -8.60 -19.78
CA LEU A 43 -12.16 -8.44 -20.84
C LEU A 43 -12.44 -9.48 -21.93
N THR A 44 -12.55 -9.02 -23.15
CA THR A 44 -12.73 -9.89 -24.31
C THR A 44 -11.57 -9.75 -25.28
N GLY A 45 -11.28 -10.78 -26.04
CA GLY A 45 -10.26 -10.71 -27.12
C GLY A 45 -10.79 -10.09 -28.42
N PHE A 46 -11.95 -9.42 -28.41
CA PHE A 46 -12.56 -8.85 -29.62
C PHE A 46 -12.04 -7.45 -29.96
N ASP A 47 -11.64 -6.68 -28.98
CA ASP A 47 -11.07 -5.34 -29.17
C ASP A 47 -9.55 -5.34 -28.87
N GLU A 48 -8.83 -4.37 -29.43
CA GLU A 48 -7.37 -4.32 -29.31
C GLU A 48 -6.92 -4.09 -27.86
N ASN A 49 -7.64 -3.28 -27.07
CA ASN A 49 -7.31 -3.03 -25.68
C ASN A 49 -7.49 -4.30 -24.83
N GLY A 50 -8.60 -5.01 -25.01
CA GLY A 50 -8.84 -6.28 -24.33
C GLY A 50 -7.82 -7.35 -24.69
N LYS A 51 -7.44 -7.47 -25.99
CA LYS A 51 -6.37 -8.37 -26.42
C LYS A 51 -5.05 -8.08 -25.74
N GLU A 52 -4.65 -6.81 -25.69
CA GLU A 52 -3.38 -6.42 -25.09
C GLU A 52 -3.37 -6.68 -23.58
N ILE A 53 -4.46 -6.39 -22.86
CA ILE A 53 -4.58 -6.70 -21.43
C ILE A 53 -4.48 -8.22 -21.22
N LEU A 54 -5.22 -9.03 -21.98
CA LEU A 54 -5.18 -10.49 -21.86
C LEU A 54 -3.78 -11.04 -22.18
N GLN A 55 -3.06 -10.45 -23.15
CA GLN A 55 -1.69 -10.83 -23.45
C GLN A 55 -0.75 -10.55 -22.26
N LYS A 56 -0.91 -9.40 -21.56
CA LYS A 56 -0.12 -9.11 -20.36
C LYS A 56 -0.42 -10.09 -19.24
N LEU A 57 -1.69 -10.44 -19.03
CA LEU A 57 -2.08 -11.43 -18.02
C LEU A 57 -1.49 -12.83 -18.33
N ASN A 58 -1.49 -13.26 -19.59
CA ASN A 58 -0.82 -14.51 -20.00
C ASN A 58 0.68 -14.46 -19.73
N GLN A 59 1.35 -13.31 -19.96
CA GLN A 59 2.76 -13.13 -19.62
C GLN A 59 3.03 -13.17 -18.10
N VAL A 60 2.08 -12.74 -17.27
CA VAL A 60 2.15 -12.88 -15.82
C VAL A 60 2.18 -14.36 -15.43
N GLU A 61 1.27 -15.18 -15.97
CA GLU A 61 1.26 -16.63 -15.74
C GLU A 61 2.56 -17.28 -16.16
N GLU A 62 3.02 -16.98 -17.38
CA GLU A 62 4.27 -17.52 -17.90
C GLU A 62 5.48 -17.13 -17.02
N ALA A 63 5.54 -15.89 -16.55
CA ALA A 63 6.59 -15.43 -15.65
C ALA A 63 6.55 -16.15 -14.32
N PHE A 64 5.35 -16.38 -13.77
CA PHE A 64 5.14 -17.09 -12.51
C PHE A 64 5.53 -18.59 -12.62
N ASP A 65 5.20 -19.24 -13.73
CA ASP A 65 5.55 -20.64 -13.96
C ASP A 65 7.06 -20.85 -14.14
N ARG A 66 7.72 -19.95 -14.89
CA ARG A 66 9.15 -20.06 -15.20
C ARG A 66 10.07 -19.60 -14.09
N LYS A 67 9.64 -18.72 -13.19
CA LYS A 67 10.40 -18.18 -12.03
C LYS A 67 11.85 -17.81 -12.34
N ARG A 68 12.08 -17.15 -13.49
CA ARG A 68 13.41 -16.63 -13.83
C ARG A 68 13.82 -15.51 -12.89
N PHE A 69 15.10 -15.18 -12.88
CA PHE A 69 15.63 -14.06 -12.08
C PHE A 69 14.78 -12.80 -12.26
N CYS A 70 14.40 -12.13 -11.16
CA CYS A 70 13.53 -10.94 -11.10
C CYS A 70 12.11 -11.14 -11.67
N TYR A 71 11.55 -12.36 -11.65
CA TYR A 71 10.19 -12.62 -12.17
C TYR A 71 9.12 -11.84 -11.41
N GLU A 72 9.29 -11.60 -10.09
CA GLU A 72 8.36 -10.78 -9.27
C GLU A 72 8.28 -9.34 -9.78
N SER A 73 9.42 -8.74 -10.13
CA SER A 73 9.45 -7.39 -10.70
C SER A 73 8.78 -7.34 -12.06
N LYS A 74 8.98 -8.38 -12.90
CA LYS A 74 8.31 -8.50 -14.20
C LYS A 74 6.80 -8.63 -14.02
N ILE A 75 6.34 -9.49 -13.11
CA ILE A 75 4.92 -9.66 -12.80
C ILE A 75 4.32 -8.34 -12.34
N LYS A 76 4.97 -7.63 -11.42
CA LYS A 76 4.50 -6.33 -10.94
C LYS A 76 4.35 -5.33 -12.08
N GLY A 77 5.34 -5.21 -12.96
CA GLY A 77 5.29 -4.32 -14.12
C GLY A 77 4.10 -4.64 -15.05
N LEU A 78 3.94 -5.90 -15.43
CA LEU A 78 2.84 -6.35 -16.29
C LEU A 78 1.46 -6.09 -15.69
N LEU A 79 1.29 -6.35 -14.39
CA LEU A 79 0.05 -6.09 -13.68
C LEU A 79 -0.24 -4.59 -13.56
N CYS A 80 0.78 -3.76 -13.30
CA CYS A 80 0.62 -2.30 -13.27
C CYS A 80 0.18 -1.76 -14.63
N GLU A 81 0.79 -2.23 -15.73
CA GLU A 81 0.41 -1.84 -17.09
C GLU A 81 -1.03 -2.29 -17.42
N ALA A 82 -1.36 -3.57 -17.18
CA ALA A 82 -2.70 -4.08 -17.42
C ALA A 82 -3.75 -3.28 -16.64
N PHE A 83 -3.47 -2.97 -15.38
CA PHE A 83 -4.37 -2.17 -14.54
C PHE A 83 -4.52 -0.73 -15.04
N ALA A 84 -3.41 -0.09 -15.47
CA ALA A 84 -3.46 1.25 -16.05
C ALA A 84 -4.34 1.30 -17.33
N MET A 85 -4.25 0.28 -18.18
CA MET A 85 -5.11 0.15 -19.38
C MET A 85 -6.58 0.00 -19.01
N ILE A 86 -6.89 -0.81 -17.99
CA ILE A 86 -8.25 -0.97 -17.46
C ILE A 86 -8.78 0.37 -16.95
N LEU A 87 -8.02 1.09 -16.12
CA LEU A 87 -8.41 2.40 -15.61
C LEU A 87 -8.66 3.42 -16.73
N TYR A 88 -7.79 3.43 -17.74
CA TYR A 88 -7.94 4.32 -18.87
C TYR A 88 -9.20 4.03 -19.67
N GLY A 89 -9.53 2.75 -19.85
CA GLY A 89 -10.80 2.33 -20.49
C GLY A 89 -12.04 2.82 -19.75
N HIS A 90 -11.96 2.87 -18.42
CA HIS A 90 -13.08 3.30 -17.55
C HIS A 90 -12.93 4.75 -17.02
N ARG A 91 -12.10 5.59 -17.65
CA ARG A 91 -11.80 6.94 -17.16
C ARG A 91 -13.04 7.82 -17.00
N GLN A 92 -14.05 7.65 -17.84
CA GLN A 92 -15.28 8.46 -17.76
C GLN A 92 -16.10 8.15 -16.50
N GLU A 93 -16.19 6.89 -16.14
CA GLU A 93 -16.86 6.44 -14.91
C GLU A 93 -16.06 6.83 -13.66
N LEU A 94 -14.74 6.73 -13.75
CA LEU A 94 -13.83 7.07 -12.64
C LEU A 94 -13.78 8.58 -12.39
N THR A 95 -13.78 9.42 -13.42
CA THR A 95 -13.76 10.89 -13.26
C THR A 95 -15.07 11.46 -12.73
N LYS A 96 -16.18 10.77 -12.94
CA LYS A 96 -17.49 11.14 -12.38
C LYS A 96 -17.69 10.62 -10.95
N PHE A 97 -16.81 9.73 -10.50
CA PHE A 97 -16.91 9.15 -9.16
C PHE A 97 -16.55 10.19 -8.11
N VAL A 98 -17.50 10.50 -7.24
CA VAL A 98 -17.28 11.28 -6.01
C VAL A 98 -17.41 10.31 -4.84
N PRO A 99 -16.34 10.06 -4.08
CA PRO A 99 -16.42 9.19 -2.92
C PRO A 99 -17.48 9.71 -1.94
N ALA A 100 -18.37 8.83 -1.48
CA ALA A 100 -19.39 9.19 -0.49
C ALA A 100 -18.79 9.73 0.82
N ASN A 101 -17.52 9.44 1.06
CA ASN A 101 -16.76 9.83 2.25
C ASN A 101 -15.55 10.70 1.93
N LEU A 102 -15.63 11.58 0.92
CA LEU A 102 -14.52 12.44 0.51
C LEU A 102 -13.88 13.19 1.69
N GLN A 103 -14.69 13.76 2.58
CA GLN A 103 -14.19 14.45 3.77
C GLN A 103 -13.41 13.52 4.73
N GLU A 104 -13.83 12.25 4.87
CA GLU A 104 -13.08 11.26 5.66
C GLU A 104 -11.74 10.92 5.01
N LEU A 105 -11.70 10.84 3.68
CA LEU A 105 -10.47 10.61 2.91
C LEU A 105 -9.49 11.79 3.04
N GLU A 106 -9.96 13.02 2.88
CA GLU A 106 -9.13 14.22 3.07
C GLU A 106 -8.55 14.32 4.49
N ARG A 107 -9.35 13.97 5.50
CA ARG A 107 -8.90 13.91 6.89
C ARG A 107 -7.85 12.84 7.08
N LEU A 108 -8.08 11.65 6.53
CA LEU A 108 -7.11 10.57 6.61
C LEU A 108 -5.79 10.95 5.94
N GLU A 109 -5.83 11.57 4.77
CA GLU A 109 -4.64 12.06 4.07
C GLU A 109 -3.83 13.03 4.95
N LYS A 110 -4.51 14.01 5.56
CA LYS A 110 -3.85 14.95 6.49
C LYS A 110 -3.20 14.22 7.67
N MET A 111 -3.90 13.23 8.25
CA MET A 111 -3.35 12.42 9.34
C MET A 111 -2.10 11.64 8.90
N LEU A 112 -2.14 10.99 7.74
CA LEU A 112 -1.00 10.23 7.21
C LEU A 112 0.19 11.13 6.89
N ASN A 113 -0.06 12.29 6.25
CA ASN A 113 0.98 13.26 5.96
C ASN A 113 1.65 13.76 7.24
N TYR A 114 0.86 14.10 8.26
CA TYR A 114 1.39 14.52 9.56
C TYR A 114 2.25 13.43 10.21
N LEU A 115 1.74 12.19 10.27
CA LEU A 115 2.48 11.06 10.82
C LEU A 115 3.78 10.79 10.07
N ASN A 116 3.77 10.88 8.74
CA ASN A 116 4.92 10.63 7.89
C ASN A 116 5.97 11.75 7.94
N MET A 117 5.55 12.98 8.18
CA MET A 117 6.48 14.13 8.34
C MET A 117 7.13 14.15 9.72
N HIS A 118 6.39 13.75 10.76
CA HIS A 118 6.82 13.84 12.16
C HIS A 118 7.17 12.48 12.77
N PHE A 119 7.40 11.43 11.96
CA PHE A 119 7.56 10.07 12.48
C PHE A 119 8.70 9.89 13.49
N THR A 120 9.73 10.72 13.45
CA THR A 120 10.86 10.67 14.39
C THR A 120 10.54 11.30 15.74
N GLU A 121 9.47 12.08 15.83
CA GLU A 121 9.09 12.85 17.00
C GLU A 121 8.09 12.10 17.89
N VAL A 122 7.86 12.64 19.10
CA VAL A 122 6.79 12.18 19.96
C VAL A 122 5.49 12.82 19.50
N ILE A 123 4.63 12.04 18.84
CA ILE A 123 3.34 12.51 18.34
C ILE A 123 2.27 12.22 19.39
N SER A 124 1.57 13.26 19.85
CA SER A 124 0.38 13.10 20.69
C SER A 124 -0.87 12.86 19.82
N LEU A 125 -1.82 12.10 20.36
CA LEU A 125 -3.12 11.92 19.69
C LEU A 125 -3.91 13.24 19.60
N GLN A 126 -3.65 14.18 20.50
CA GLN A 126 -4.29 15.49 20.47
C GLN A 126 -3.81 16.31 19.29
N ASP A 127 -2.48 16.37 19.07
CA ASP A 127 -1.91 17.11 17.94
C ASP A 127 -2.46 16.59 16.61
N LEU A 128 -2.56 15.26 16.47
CA LEU A 128 -3.10 14.66 15.26
C LEU A 128 -4.60 14.95 15.07
N ALA A 129 -5.37 14.92 16.15
CA ALA A 129 -6.81 15.21 16.12
C ALA A 129 -7.08 16.68 15.76
N ASP A 130 -6.25 17.60 16.26
CA ASP A 130 -6.32 19.02 15.97
C ASP A 130 -6.05 19.33 14.49
N GLN A 131 -5.13 18.60 13.84
CA GLN A 131 -4.85 18.74 12.39
C GLN A 131 -6.08 18.48 11.50
N VAL A 132 -7.01 17.68 11.98
CA VAL A 132 -8.22 17.28 11.22
C VAL A 132 -9.52 17.76 11.83
N HIS A 133 -9.44 18.61 12.86
CA HIS A 133 -10.57 19.19 13.59
C HIS A 133 -11.56 18.12 14.08
N LEU A 134 -11.04 17.09 14.74
CA LEU A 134 -11.81 16.00 15.34
C LEU A 134 -11.45 15.82 16.81
N SER A 135 -12.35 15.17 17.58
CA SER A 135 -11.94 14.64 18.88
C SER A 135 -10.99 13.45 18.72
N ARG A 136 -10.17 13.18 19.76
CA ARG A 136 -9.24 12.05 19.75
C ARG A 136 -9.92 10.72 19.45
N GLU A 137 -11.09 10.49 20.02
CA GLU A 137 -11.88 9.27 19.86
C GLU A 137 -12.35 9.10 18.41
N VAL A 138 -12.84 10.18 17.81
CA VAL A 138 -13.31 10.19 16.41
C VAL A 138 -12.13 10.02 15.47
N CYS A 139 -11.00 10.69 15.72
CA CYS A 139 -9.77 10.57 14.98
C CYS A 139 -9.26 9.11 14.97
N CYS A 140 -9.14 8.46 16.14
CA CYS A 140 -8.70 7.06 16.24
C CYS A 140 -9.66 6.11 15.54
N ARG A 141 -10.97 6.31 15.66
CA ARG A 141 -11.98 5.48 15.02
C ARG A 141 -11.94 5.61 13.49
N LEU A 142 -11.85 6.86 12.99
CA LEU A 142 -11.72 7.13 11.56
C LEU A 142 -10.47 6.48 10.98
N PHE A 143 -9.33 6.71 11.61
CA PHE A 143 -8.06 6.13 11.17
C PHE A 143 -8.12 4.59 11.09
N LYS A 144 -8.63 3.95 12.16
CA LYS A 144 -8.78 2.48 12.20
C LYS A 144 -9.79 1.97 11.18
N LYS A 145 -10.93 2.65 10.99
CA LYS A 145 -11.94 2.32 9.97
C LYS A 145 -11.32 2.31 8.57
N MET A 146 -10.52 3.32 8.25
CA MET A 146 -9.99 3.54 6.91
C MET A 146 -8.72 2.74 6.60
N THR A 147 -7.86 2.49 7.61
CA THR A 147 -6.56 1.83 7.42
C THR A 147 -6.51 0.39 7.92
N GLY A 148 -7.51 -0.04 8.69
CA GLY A 148 -7.48 -1.31 9.41
C GLY A 148 -6.52 -1.35 10.60
N LYS A 149 -5.74 -0.27 10.85
CA LYS A 149 -4.68 -0.20 11.86
C LYS A 149 -4.96 0.90 12.89
N THR A 150 -4.40 0.73 14.09
CA THR A 150 -4.35 1.85 15.04
C THR A 150 -3.28 2.87 14.60
N ILE A 151 -3.41 4.13 15.00
CA ILE A 151 -2.44 5.19 14.72
C ILE A 151 -1.05 4.79 15.23
N THR A 152 -0.96 4.28 16.45
CA THR A 152 0.30 3.82 17.04
C THR A 152 0.88 2.63 16.30
N GLY A 153 0.05 1.68 15.87
CA GLY A 153 0.47 0.52 15.08
C GLY A 153 0.99 0.90 13.70
N TYR A 154 0.33 1.86 13.04
CA TYR A 154 0.78 2.41 11.78
C TYR A 154 2.14 3.12 11.92
N LEU A 155 2.27 4.01 12.91
CA LEU A 155 3.50 4.75 13.15
C LEU A 155 4.68 3.81 13.50
N GLU A 156 4.42 2.78 14.31
CA GLU A 156 5.43 1.77 14.64
C GLU A 156 5.92 1.02 13.40
N GLU A 157 4.99 0.58 12.55
CA GLU A 157 5.33 -0.11 11.29
C GLU A 157 6.08 0.82 10.32
N TYR A 158 5.66 2.09 10.21
CA TYR A 158 6.32 3.08 9.38
C TYR A 158 7.77 3.31 9.81
N ARG A 159 8.00 3.51 11.12
CA ARG A 159 9.34 3.64 11.71
C ARG A 159 10.23 2.44 11.43
N VAL A 160 9.68 1.23 11.61
CA VAL A 160 10.41 -0.02 11.31
C VAL A 160 10.76 -0.11 9.83
N ASN A 161 9.85 0.23 8.93
CA ASN A 161 10.16 0.23 7.50
C ASN A 161 11.27 1.24 7.16
N LYS A 162 11.25 2.43 7.78
CA LYS A 162 12.31 3.44 7.61
C LYS A 162 13.66 3.02 8.18
N SER A 163 13.68 2.16 9.20
CA SER A 163 14.93 1.64 9.77
C SER A 163 15.64 0.62 8.88
N PHE A 164 14.94 0.03 7.92
CA PHE A 164 15.46 -1.08 7.13
C PHE A 164 16.79 -0.75 6.44
N SER A 165 16.85 0.34 5.71
CA SER A 165 18.08 0.78 5.02
C SER A 165 19.21 1.14 5.99
N LEU A 166 18.88 1.67 7.17
CA LEU A 166 19.86 2.00 8.21
C LEU A 166 20.47 0.73 8.80
N VAL A 167 19.65 -0.28 9.09
CA VAL A 167 20.11 -1.59 9.57
C VAL A 167 20.99 -2.25 8.50
N GLN A 168 20.53 -2.27 7.25
CA GLN A 168 21.26 -2.91 6.14
C GLN A 168 22.60 -2.24 5.86
N SER A 169 22.73 -0.93 6.11
CA SER A 169 23.99 -0.21 5.89
C SER A 169 25.11 -0.62 6.84
N GLY A 170 24.80 -1.17 8.03
CA GLY A 170 25.76 -1.51 9.07
C GLY A 170 26.54 -0.30 9.66
N GLN A 171 26.18 0.95 9.27
CA GLN A 171 26.95 2.15 9.63
C GLN A 171 26.60 2.70 11.02
N TYR A 172 25.46 2.29 11.57
CA TYR A 172 24.91 2.85 12.80
C TYR A 172 24.71 1.77 13.87
N SER A 173 24.96 2.12 15.14
CA SER A 173 24.58 1.24 16.25
C SER A 173 23.06 1.12 16.38
N MET A 174 22.59 0.06 17.02
CA MET A 174 21.16 -0.16 17.28
C MET A 174 20.53 1.00 18.08
N ILE A 175 21.31 1.61 18.98
CA ILE A 175 20.85 2.77 19.75
C ILE A 175 20.63 3.96 18.82
N GLN A 176 21.60 4.28 17.97
CA GLN A 176 21.47 5.36 17.00
C GLN A 176 20.31 5.16 16.04
N ILE A 177 20.16 3.94 15.49
CA ILE A 177 19.01 3.64 14.61
C ILE A 177 17.68 3.84 15.34
N THR A 178 17.59 3.36 16.60
CA THR A 178 16.40 3.52 17.44
C THR A 178 15.99 4.99 17.58
N GLU A 179 16.94 5.87 17.85
CA GLU A 179 16.73 7.31 17.98
C GLU A 179 16.36 7.96 16.64
N MET A 180 17.11 7.64 15.58
CA MET A 180 16.87 8.18 14.23
C MET A 180 15.48 7.88 13.68
N VAL A 181 14.89 6.74 14.06
CA VAL A 181 13.54 6.37 13.62
C VAL A 181 12.45 6.65 14.66
N GLY A 182 12.79 7.32 15.77
CA GLY A 182 11.85 7.82 16.75
C GLY A 182 11.27 6.78 17.73
N PHE A 183 11.95 5.64 17.95
CA PHE A 183 11.58 4.72 19.02
C PHE A 183 12.10 5.20 20.38
N SER A 184 11.32 5.00 21.44
CA SER A 184 11.66 5.40 22.79
C SER A 184 12.74 4.53 23.45
N ASN A 185 12.90 3.27 22.99
CA ASN A 185 13.95 2.37 23.47
C ASN A 185 14.29 1.26 22.46
N PRO A 186 15.53 0.71 22.52
CA PRO A 186 15.99 -0.33 21.60
C PRO A 186 15.21 -1.65 21.69
N SER A 187 14.72 -2.05 22.86
CA SER A 187 13.99 -3.30 23.02
C SER A 187 12.66 -3.27 22.28
N ARG A 188 11.96 -2.14 22.33
CA ARG A 188 10.71 -1.94 21.59
C ARG A 188 10.96 -1.93 20.08
N PHE A 189 12.02 -1.25 19.64
CA PHE A 189 12.45 -1.28 18.24
C PHE A 189 12.76 -2.70 17.76
N ALA A 190 13.61 -3.46 18.48
CA ALA A 190 13.98 -4.81 18.12
C ALA A 190 12.76 -5.75 18.04
N SER A 191 11.81 -5.63 18.99
CA SER A 191 10.56 -6.41 18.97
C SER A 191 9.70 -6.10 17.73
N ALA A 192 9.53 -4.81 17.41
CA ALA A 192 8.76 -4.37 16.26
C ALA A 192 9.44 -4.78 14.94
N PHE A 193 10.76 -4.68 14.85
CA PHE A 193 11.55 -5.10 13.70
C PHE A 193 11.42 -6.62 13.47
N ARG A 194 11.60 -7.42 14.51
CA ARG A 194 11.42 -8.89 14.43
C ARG A 194 10.00 -9.27 14.00
N LYS A 195 8.99 -8.60 14.52
CA LYS A 195 7.60 -8.82 14.11
C LYS A 195 7.40 -8.56 12.61
N ARG A 196 8.10 -7.59 12.04
CA ARG A 196 7.96 -7.19 10.64
C ARG A 196 8.80 -8.03 9.68
N PHE A 197 10.05 -8.33 10.03
CA PHE A 197 11.04 -8.97 9.16
C PHE A 197 11.41 -10.40 9.53
N GLY A 198 10.89 -10.92 10.65
CA GLY A 198 11.08 -12.30 11.08
C GLY A 198 12.38 -12.58 11.85
N CYS A 199 13.33 -11.63 11.89
CA CYS A 199 14.63 -11.74 12.58
C CYS A 199 14.94 -10.47 13.37
N ASN A 200 15.92 -10.53 14.28
CA ASN A 200 16.37 -9.34 14.99
C ASN A 200 17.17 -8.40 14.08
N PRO A 201 17.17 -7.08 14.35
CA PRO A 201 17.93 -6.14 13.51
C PRO A 201 19.43 -6.47 13.40
N GLY A 202 20.04 -6.98 14.49
CA GLY A 202 21.47 -7.38 14.50
C GLY A 202 21.79 -8.66 13.71
N GLU A 203 20.78 -9.44 13.34
CA GLU A 203 20.90 -10.67 12.54
C GLU A 203 20.69 -10.42 11.04
N TYR A 204 20.37 -9.18 10.68
CA TYR A 204 20.00 -8.81 9.31
C TYR A 204 21.23 -8.33 8.47
N ASN A 205 22.40 -8.29 9.05
CA ASN A 205 23.66 -7.89 8.38
C ASN A 205 24.34 -9.09 7.72
#